data_a0e005a36208e148e7ea3927abaca5ed
#
_entry.id   a0e005a36208e148e7ea3927abaca5ed
#
_cell.length_a   1.000
_cell.length_b   1.000
_cell.length_c   1.000
_cell.angle_alpha   90.00
_cell.angle_beta   90.00
_cell.angle_gamma   90.00
#
_symmetry.space_group_name_H-M   'P 1'
#
loop_
_entity.id
_entity.type
_entity.pdbx_description
1 polymer ?
#
loop_
_entity_poly.entity_id
_entity_poly.type
_entity_poly.pdbx_seq_one_letter_code
_entity_poly.pdbx_strand_id
1 'polypeptide(L)'
;MGNRILVFYGSYRSDRMGIRLAQFVVDGFAARGDDVELIDAKAIGLPMLDRMYKEHPKGGAPEVLEKLAEKIRTADGFVFVTGEYNWGMQPGLKNLTDHFLEEWFWRPAAIASYSAGRFSGARAALAWHGTLSEMGMVVISSTIAVGPIAQTLSEDGKPAGEGGKALSHAFPRFADDLVWWMEAARAQREKKQPPY
;
A
#
# COMPACT_ATOMS: atom_id res chain seq x y z
N MET A 1 7.15 -20.74 -1.87
CA MET A 1 5.89 -20.12 -1.42
C MET A 1 5.86 -18.74 -2.01
N GLY A 2 4.69 -18.21 -2.41
CA GLY A 2 4.55 -16.81 -2.84
C GLY A 2 4.84 -15.84 -1.69
N ASN A 3 5.14 -14.59 -2.01
CA ASN A 3 5.32 -13.55 -1.00
C ASN A 3 3.96 -13.16 -0.41
N ARG A 4 3.93 -12.73 0.86
CA ARG A 4 2.75 -12.15 1.49
C ARG A 4 2.76 -10.64 1.34
N ILE A 5 1.80 -10.10 0.59
CA ILE A 5 1.72 -8.69 0.24
C ILE A 5 0.43 -8.08 0.78
N LEU A 6 0.52 -6.95 1.49
CA LEU A 6 -0.64 -6.17 1.89
C LEU A 6 -0.77 -4.93 1.00
N VAL A 7 -1.94 -4.76 0.41
CA VAL A 7 -2.28 -3.60 -0.43
C VAL A 7 -3.18 -2.67 0.37
N PHE A 8 -2.65 -1.50 0.77
CA PHE A 8 -3.36 -0.51 1.58
C PHE A 8 -4.07 0.51 0.70
N TYR A 9 -5.36 0.73 0.97
CA TYR A 9 -6.20 1.69 0.27
C TYR A 9 -7.01 2.53 1.25
N GLY A 10 -7.01 3.86 1.09
CA GLY A 10 -7.47 4.77 2.16
C GLY A 10 -8.57 5.77 1.82
N SER A 11 -9.28 5.64 0.71
CA SER A 11 -10.37 6.57 0.40
C SER A 11 -11.66 6.23 1.16
N TYR A 12 -12.20 7.21 1.89
CA TYR A 12 -13.50 7.11 2.57
C TYR A 12 -14.67 7.63 1.72
N ARG A 13 -14.44 8.17 0.53
CA ARG A 13 -15.50 8.67 -0.35
C ARG A 13 -16.49 7.55 -0.73
N SER A 14 -17.74 7.91 -1.00
CA SER A 14 -18.76 6.95 -1.49
C SER A 14 -18.45 6.48 -2.92
N ASP A 15 -17.99 7.42 -3.77
CA ASP A 15 -17.66 7.24 -5.19
C ASP A 15 -16.16 7.01 -5.43
N ARG A 16 -15.51 6.25 -4.58
CA ARG A 16 -14.06 6.06 -4.54
C ARG A 16 -13.50 5.23 -5.70
N MET A 17 -13.19 5.86 -6.81
CA MET A 17 -12.65 5.20 -8.01
C MET A 17 -11.27 4.53 -7.81
N GLY A 18 -10.49 4.96 -6.82
CA GLY A 18 -9.17 4.36 -6.55
C GLY A 18 -9.20 2.90 -6.13
N ILE A 19 -10.35 2.37 -5.73
CA ILE A 19 -10.54 0.94 -5.46
C ILE A 19 -10.23 0.10 -6.72
N ARG A 20 -10.45 0.65 -7.92
CA ARG A 20 -10.12 0.01 -9.20
C ARG A 20 -8.62 -0.26 -9.32
N LEU A 21 -7.78 0.71 -8.90
CA LEU A 21 -6.33 0.54 -8.90
C LEU A 21 -5.89 -0.45 -7.82
N ALA A 22 -6.50 -0.40 -6.64
CA ALA A 22 -6.21 -1.35 -5.58
C ALA A 22 -6.52 -2.79 -6.03
N GLN A 23 -7.67 -3.02 -6.67
CA GLN A 23 -8.05 -4.32 -7.21
C GLN A 23 -7.10 -4.76 -8.33
N PHE A 24 -6.74 -3.87 -9.25
CA PHE A 24 -5.75 -4.16 -10.30
C PHE A 24 -4.41 -4.64 -9.72
N VAL A 25 -3.93 -3.99 -8.65
CA VAL A 25 -2.68 -4.37 -7.97
C VAL A 25 -2.83 -5.73 -7.28
N VAL A 26 -3.93 -5.96 -6.56
CA VAL A 26 -4.23 -7.25 -5.92
C VAL A 26 -4.25 -8.38 -6.95
N ASP A 27 -5.04 -8.21 -8.02
CA ASP A 27 -5.16 -9.21 -9.09
C ASP A 27 -3.81 -9.47 -9.77
N GLY A 28 -3.04 -8.40 -10.00
CA GLY A 28 -1.74 -8.50 -10.65
C GLY A 28 -0.72 -9.32 -9.86
N PHE A 29 -0.59 -9.10 -8.56
CA PHE A 29 0.28 -9.91 -7.71
C PHE A 29 -0.28 -11.33 -7.48
N ALA A 30 -1.58 -11.48 -7.29
CA ALA A 30 -2.21 -12.80 -7.15
C ALA A 30 -1.99 -13.68 -8.40
N ALA A 31 -2.07 -13.10 -9.60
CA ALA A 31 -1.78 -13.80 -10.86
C ALA A 31 -0.31 -14.26 -10.98
N ARG A 32 0.60 -13.68 -10.20
CA ARG A 32 2.02 -14.08 -10.09
C ARG A 32 2.24 -15.20 -9.05
N GLY A 33 1.20 -15.57 -8.30
CA GLY A 33 1.27 -16.60 -7.26
C GLY A 33 1.59 -16.09 -5.86
N ASP A 34 1.53 -14.77 -5.64
CA ASP A 34 1.70 -14.16 -4.32
C ASP A 34 0.39 -14.26 -3.49
N ASP A 35 0.54 -14.31 -2.16
CA ASP A 35 -0.57 -14.20 -1.18
C ASP A 35 -0.84 -12.71 -0.94
N VAL A 36 -1.96 -12.21 -1.46
CA VAL A 36 -2.26 -10.78 -1.49
C VAL A 36 -3.54 -10.46 -0.75
N GLU A 37 -3.48 -9.48 0.15
CA GLU A 37 -4.67 -9.02 0.88
C GLU A 37 -4.87 -7.50 0.70
N LEU A 38 -6.11 -7.11 0.38
CA LEU A 38 -6.52 -5.71 0.37
C LEU A 38 -6.89 -5.24 1.78
N ILE A 39 -6.20 -4.21 2.26
CA ILE A 39 -6.47 -3.52 3.53
C ILE A 39 -7.16 -2.19 3.23
N ASP A 40 -8.49 -2.20 3.28
CA ASP A 40 -9.33 -1.05 2.96
C ASP A 40 -9.67 -0.26 4.24
N ALA A 41 -9.10 0.93 4.40
CA ALA A 41 -9.31 1.77 5.58
C ALA A 41 -10.80 2.07 5.88
N LYS A 42 -11.61 2.25 4.85
CA LYS A 42 -13.06 2.48 5.02
C LYS A 42 -13.79 1.26 5.55
N ALA A 43 -13.44 0.07 5.05
CA ALA A 43 -14.06 -1.18 5.50
C ALA A 43 -13.65 -1.53 6.94
N ILE A 44 -12.41 -1.23 7.31
CA ILE A 44 -11.88 -1.44 8.67
C ILE A 44 -12.48 -0.44 9.65
N GLY A 45 -12.61 0.84 9.25
CA GLY A 45 -13.30 1.86 10.03
C GLY A 45 -12.59 2.27 11.33
N LEU A 46 -11.26 2.32 11.35
CA LEU A 46 -10.54 2.83 12.52
C LEU A 46 -10.97 4.25 12.87
N PRO A 47 -11.11 4.59 14.15
CA PRO A 47 -11.33 5.97 14.58
C PRO A 47 -10.14 6.85 14.16
N MET A 48 -10.29 8.16 14.28
CA MET A 48 -9.12 9.05 14.20
C MET A 48 -8.13 8.66 15.29
N LEU A 49 -6.84 8.66 14.94
CA LEU A 49 -5.76 8.26 15.82
C LEU A 49 -5.78 9.09 17.11
N ASP A 50 -5.93 8.39 18.22
CA ASP A 50 -5.74 8.90 19.59
C ASP A 50 -4.53 8.21 20.22
N ARG A 51 -4.45 6.87 20.10
CA ARG A 51 -3.36 6.06 20.62
C ARG A 51 -2.84 5.11 19.56
N MET A 52 -1.51 5.07 19.38
CA MET A 52 -0.84 4.10 18.52
C MET A 52 -0.93 2.69 19.11
N TYR A 53 -0.82 1.66 18.29
CA TYR A 53 -0.83 0.27 18.73
C TYR A 53 0.22 -0.01 19.84
N LYS A 54 1.43 0.51 19.68
CA LYS A 54 2.53 0.34 20.66
C LYS A 54 2.28 0.99 22.04
N GLU A 55 1.30 1.88 22.15
CA GLU A 55 0.93 2.56 23.40
C GLU A 55 -0.09 1.77 24.24
N HIS A 56 -0.58 0.65 23.70
CA HIS A 56 -1.41 -0.30 24.44
C HIS A 56 -0.54 -1.33 25.15
N PRO A 57 -0.98 -1.85 26.32
CA PRO A 57 -0.35 -3.02 26.90
C PRO A 57 -0.35 -4.19 25.92
N LYS A 58 0.67 -5.05 25.99
CA LYS A 58 0.78 -6.22 25.10
C LYS A 58 -0.49 -7.08 25.18
N GLY A 59 -1.15 -7.29 24.03
CA GLY A 59 -2.43 -8.02 23.92
C GLY A 59 -3.64 -7.27 24.49
N GLY A 60 -3.52 -5.99 24.79
CA GLY A 60 -4.58 -5.15 25.33
C GLY A 60 -5.11 -4.08 24.37
N ALA A 61 -4.66 -4.08 23.13
CA ALA A 61 -5.22 -3.20 22.11
C ALA A 61 -6.60 -3.70 21.64
N PRO A 62 -7.43 -2.84 21.06
CA PRO A 62 -8.64 -3.28 20.38
C PRO A 62 -8.37 -4.42 19.38
N GLU A 63 -9.25 -5.41 19.30
CA GLU A 63 -9.07 -6.61 18.48
C GLU A 63 -8.71 -6.31 17.02
N VAL A 64 -9.29 -5.25 16.46
CA VAL A 64 -8.99 -4.80 15.09
C VAL A 64 -7.54 -4.37 14.94
N LEU A 65 -6.96 -3.70 15.92
CA LEU A 65 -5.55 -3.29 15.91
C LEU A 65 -4.62 -4.50 16.11
N GLU A 66 -4.95 -5.43 17.01
CA GLU A 66 -4.18 -6.68 17.20
C GLU A 66 -4.11 -7.49 15.88
N LYS A 67 -5.25 -7.67 15.20
CA LYS A 67 -5.32 -8.38 13.92
C LYS A 67 -4.53 -7.68 12.81
N LEU A 68 -4.61 -6.34 12.72
CA LEU A 68 -3.86 -5.58 11.74
C LEU A 68 -2.35 -5.61 12.03
N ALA A 69 -1.95 -5.42 13.26
CA ALA A 69 -0.56 -5.51 13.69
C ALA A 69 0.06 -6.87 13.29
N GLU A 70 -0.66 -7.97 13.53
CA GLU A 70 -0.21 -9.30 13.15
C GLU A 70 -0.07 -9.46 11.63
N LYS A 71 -1.04 -8.96 10.85
CA LYS A 71 -0.97 -8.96 9.38
C LYS A 71 0.25 -8.18 8.88
N ILE A 72 0.48 -6.98 9.42
CA ILE A 72 1.61 -6.12 9.03
C ILE A 72 2.94 -6.81 9.38
N ARG A 73 3.08 -7.35 10.59
CA ARG A 73 4.29 -8.05 11.02
C ARG A 73 4.62 -9.30 10.21
N THR A 74 3.61 -9.99 9.70
CA THR A 74 3.79 -11.23 8.93
C THR A 74 3.91 -11.02 7.43
N ALA A 75 3.66 -9.80 6.92
CA ALA A 75 3.82 -9.46 5.51
C ALA A 75 5.30 -9.38 5.11
N ASP A 76 5.59 -9.70 3.86
CA ASP A 76 6.90 -9.52 3.25
C ASP A 76 7.10 -8.10 2.71
N GLY A 77 6.01 -7.47 2.24
CA GLY A 77 6.04 -6.11 1.71
C GLY A 77 4.65 -5.50 1.54
N PHE A 78 4.64 -4.22 1.17
CA PHE A 78 3.44 -3.40 1.15
C PHE A 78 3.28 -2.64 -0.16
N VAL A 79 2.03 -2.44 -0.58
CA VAL A 79 1.69 -1.48 -1.64
C VAL A 79 0.71 -0.45 -1.08
N PHE A 80 1.07 0.84 -1.15
CA PHE A 80 0.20 1.95 -0.74
C PHE A 80 -0.49 2.54 -1.96
N VAL A 81 -1.80 2.31 -2.08
CA VAL A 81 -2.64 2.85 -3.15
C VAL A 81 -3.23 4.17 -2.69
N THR A 82 -2.67 5.27 -3.19
CA THR A 82 -2.98 6.61 -2.72
C THR A 82 -3.59 7.50 -3.80
N GLY A 83 -4.68 8.17 -3.46
CA GLY A 83 -5.19 9.30 -4.24
C GLY A 83 -4.62 10.62 -3.75
N GLU A 84 -4.70 11.63 -4.60
CA GLU A 84 -4.30 12.99 -4.25
C GLU A 84 -5.51 13.83 -3.85
N TYR A 85 -5.50 14.36 -2.63
CA TYR A 85 -6.49 15.29 -2.09
C TYR A 85 -5.84 16.64 -1.85
N ASN A 86 -6.20 17.65 -2.66
CA ASN A 86 -5.71 19.01 -2.49
C ASN A 86 -4.19 19.11 -2.28
N TRP A 87 -3.41 18.52 -3.18
CA TRP A 87 -1.95 18.45 -3.14
C TRP A 87 -1.35 17.46 -2.13
N GLY A 88 -2.14 16.80 -1.31
CA GLY A 88 -1.68 15.97 -0.20
C GLY A 88 -2.18 14.54 -0.23
N MET A 89 -1.81 13.82 0.83
CA MET A 89 -2.22 12.42 1.07
C MET A 89 -3.69 12.31 1.42
N GLN A 90 -4.28 11.15 1.15
CA GLN A 90 -5.62 10.82 1.62
C GLN A 90 -5.63 10.65 3.15
N PRO A 91 -6.48 11.38 3.90
CA PRO A 91 -6.47 11.32 5.36
C PRO A 91 -6.80 9.93 5.92
N GLY A 92 -7.67 9.16 5.27
CA GLY A 92 -8.00 7.81 5.74
C GLY A 92 -6.84 6.82 5.60
N LEU A 93 -5.99 6.93 4.56
CA LEU A 93 -4.80 6.11 4.44
C LEU A 93 -3.75 6.52 5.48
N LYS A 94 -3.56 7.82 5.67
CA LYS A 94 -2.63 8.35 6.69
C LYS A 94 -3.07 7.93 8.09
N ASN A 95 -4.35 8.07 8.42
CA ASN A 95 -4.90 7.63 9.70
C ASN A 95 -4.67 6.13 9.95
N LEU A 96 -4.94 5.29 8.96
CA LEU A 96 -4.72 3.84 9.08
C LEU A 96 -3.25 3.51 9.36
N THR A 97 -2.33 4.12 8.61
CA THR A 97 -0.89 3.86 8.76
C THR A 97 -0.33 4.34 10.08
N ASP A 98 -0.77 5.47 10.58
CA ASP A 98 -0.23 6.09 11.81
C ASP A 98 -0.62 5.36 13.09
N HIS A 99 -1.60 4.44 13.04
CA HIS A 99 -1.88 3.56 14.18
C HIS A 99 -0.74 2.58 14.48
N PHE A 100 0.19 2.37 13.56
CA PHE A 100 1.28 1.41 13.67
C PHE A 100 2.63 2.09 13.40
N LEU A 101 3.72 1.56 13.95
CA LEU A 101 5.08 2.04 13.69
C LEU A 101 6.07 0.87 13.57
N GLU A 102 6.33 0.16 14.66
CA GLU A 102 7.33 -0.90 14.71
C GLU A 102 6.98 -2.08 13.81
N GLU A 103 5.67 -2.27 13.53
CA GLU A 103 5.15 -3.33 12.68
C GLU A 103 5.60 -3.18 11.22
N TRP A 104 5.90 -1.95 10.76
CA TRP A 104 6.37 -1.65 9.41
C TRP A 104 7.85 -1.92 9.18
N PHE A 105 8.65 -1.92 10.25
CA PHE A 105 10.10 -1.84 10.16
C PHE A 105 10.72 -2.93 9.28
N TRP A 106 11.72 -2.52 8.50
CA TRP A 106 12.58 -3.41 7.70
C TRP A 106 11.85 -4.21 6.62
N ARG A 107 10.74 -3.67 6.11
CA ARG A 107 10.02 -4.22 4.96
C ARG A 107 9.98 -3.22 3.82
N PRO A 108 9.99 -3.69 2.55
CA PRO A 108 9.84 -2.79 1.41
C PRO A 108 8.39 -2.33 1.23
N ALA A 109 8.26 -1.12 0.71
CA ALA A 109 6.99 -0.51 0.36
C ALA A 109 7.03 0.03 -1.06
N ALA A 110 5.95 -0.14 -1.79
CA ALA A 110 5.71 0.39 -3.12
C ALA A 110 4.55 1.40 -3.09
N ILE A 111 4.57 2.37 -4.00
CA ILE A 111 3.54 3.40 -4.11
C ILE A 111 2.83 3.27 -5.46
N ALA A 112 1.51 3.13 -5.42
CA ALA A 112 0.63 3.21 -6.58
C ALA A 112 -0.30 4.42 -6.40
N SER A 113 -0.10 5.47 -7.17
CA SER A 113 -0.86 6.72 -7.04
C SER A 113 -1.91 6.90 -8.12
N TYR A 114 -2.95 7.66 -7.83
CA TYR A 114 -3.99 7.97 -8.80
C TYR A 114 -4.61 9.34 -8.59
N SER A 115 -5.24 9.85 -9.65
CA SER A 115 -6.15 10.99 -9.56
C SER A 115 -7.23 10.95 -10.64
N ALA A 116 -8.25 11.78 -10.48
CA ALA A 116 -9.23 12.02 -11.54
C ALA A 116 -8.65 12.84 -12.70
N GLY A 117 -7.58 13.59 -12.45
CA GLY A 117 -6.92 14.46 -13.42
C GLY A 117 -5.57 13.91 -13.91
N ARG A 118 -4.88 14.75 -14.68
CA ARG A 118 -3.63 14.40 -15.39
C ARG A 118 -2.40 14.20 -14.52
N PHE A 119 -2.40 14.67 -13.27
CA PHE A 119 -1.23 14.56 -12.39
C PHE A 119 -1.09 13.20 -11.71
N SER A 120 -2.04 12.29 -11.92
CA SER A 120 -1.94 10.88 -11.50
C SER A 120 -1.61 10.66 -10.02
N GLY A 121 -1.84 11.66 -9.16
CA GLY A 121 -1.52 11.55 -7.73
C GLY A 121 -0.04 11.74 -7.37
N ALA A 122 0.78 12.28 -8.29
CA ALA A 122 2.23 12.38 -8.12
C ALA A 122 2.66 13.13 -6.86
N ARG A 123 1.92 14.18 -6.46
CA ARG A 123 2.26 14.99 -5.28
C ARG A 123 1.97 14.24 -3.97
N ALA A 124 0.89 13.45 -3.94
CA ALA A 124 0.63 12.54 -2.81
C ALA A 124 1.69 11.43 -2.76
N ALA A 125 2.09 10.86 -3.89
CA ALA A 125 3.16 9.86 -3.95
C ALA A 125 4.47 10.41 -3.38
N LEU A 126 4.86 11.63 -3.73
CA LEU A 126 6.06 12.29 -3.19
C LEU A 126 5.99 12.44 -1.66
N ALA A 127 4.84 12.84 -1.12
CA ALA A 127 4.64 12.96 0.32
C ALA A 127 4.74 11.59 1.03
N TRP A 128 4.23 10.52 0.38
CA TRP A 128 4.35 9.16 0.91
C TRP A 128 5.78 8.65 0.95
N HIS A 129 6.66 9.01 0.02
CA HIS A 129 8.07 8.60 0.07
C HIS A 129 8.73 8.97 1.41
N GLY A 130 8.61 10.23 1.83
CA GLY A 130 9.15 10.66 3.13
C GLY A 130 8.50 9.96 4.33
N THR A 131 7.18 9.82 4.28
CA THR A 131 6.41 9.17 5.36
C THR A 131 6.80 7.71 5.54
N LEU A 132 6.83 6.92 4.46
CA LEU A 132 7.15 5.50 4.54
C LEU A 132 8.61 5.27 4.96
N SER A 133 9.54 6.13 4.50
CA SER A 133 10.93 6.08 4.93
C SER A 133 11.10 6.40 6.42
N GLU A 134 10.41 7.41 6.94
CA GLU A 134 10.37 7.74 8.37
C GLU A 134 9.82 6.56 9.20
N MET A 135 8.86 5.83 8.65
CA MET A 135 8.27 4.63 9.28
C MET A 135 9.16 3.38 9.13
N GLY A 136 10.44 3.52 8.79
CA GLY A 136 11.41 2.43 8.75
C GLY A 136 11.27 1.45 7.58
N MET A 137 10.53 1.82 6.53
CA MET A 137 10.37 1.04 5.31
C MET A 137 11.40 1.41 4.25
N VAL A 138 11.76 0.45 3.39
CA VAL A 138 12.52 0.71 2.15
C VAL A 138 11.53 0.98 1.03
N VAL A 139 11.43 2.23 0.58
CA VAL A 139 10.56 2.57 -0.54
C VAL A 139 11.25 2.23 -1.85
N ILE A 140 10.64 1.36 -2.66
CA ILE A 140 11.20 0.96 -3.95
C ILE A 140 11.17 2.12 -4.96
N SER A 141 12.05 2.09 -5.96
CA SER A 141 12.16 3.16 -6.96
C SER A 141 11.04 3.14 -8.01
N SER A 142 10.52 1.96 -8.33
CA SER A 142 9.42 1.82 -9.30
C SER A 142 8.11 2.28 -8.69
N THR A 143 7.37 3.13 -9.41
CA THR A 143 6.04 3.61 -9.01
C THR A 143 5.02 3.39 -10.11
N ILE A 144 3.76 3.21 -9.73
CA ILE A 144 2.62 3.28 -10.63
C ILE A 144 1.93 4.63 -10.41
N ALA A 145 1.61 5.33 -11.51
CA ALA A 145 0.87 6.59 -11.48
C ALA A 145 -0.27 6.56 -12.51
N VAL A 146 -1.52 6.65 -12.08
CA VAL A 146 -2.72 6.47 -12.91
C VAL A 146 -3.58 7.73 -12.92
N GLY A 147 -3.77 8.29 -14.10
CA GLY A 147 -4.68 9.43 -14.29
C GLY A 147 -4.90 9.79 -15.75
N PRO A 148 -6.14 10.10 -16.12
CA PRO A 148 -7.40 10.01 -15.37
C PRO A 148 -7.82 8.54 -15.11
N ILE A 149 -8.08 8.21 -13.84
CA ILE A 149 -8.33 6.83 -13.44
C ILE A 149 -9.56 6.21 -14.13
N ALA A 150 -10.64 6.98 -14.32
CA ALA A 150 -11.87 6.52 -14.98
C ALA A 150 -11.68 6.13 -16.46
N GLN A 151 -10.61 6.62 -17.11
CA GLN A 151 -10.28 6.29 -18.50
C GLN A 151 -9.25 5.16 -18.59
N THR A 152 -8.56 4.87 -17.49
CA THR A 152 -7.47 3.89 -17.42
C THR A 152 -7.93 2.55 -16.89
N LEU A 153 -8.90 2.54 -15.98
CA LEU A 153 -9.43 1.32 -15.36
C LEU A 153 -10.96 1.32 -15.40
N SER A 154 -11.54 0.21 -15.80
CA SER A 154 -12.99 -0.06 -15.72
C SER A 154 -13.44 -0.18 -14.25
N GLU A 155 -14.74 -0.30 -14.02
CA GLU A 155 -15.31 -0.39 -12.67
C GLU A 155 -14.85 -1.63 -11.89
N ASP A 156 -14.58 -2.71 -12.60
CA ASP A 156 -14.04 -3.97 -12.06
C ASP A 156 -12.49 -4.00 -11.99
N GLY A 157 -11.82 -2.84 -12.18
CA GLY A 157 -10.37 -2.74 -12.07
C GLY A 157 -9.58 -3.27 -13.27
N LYS A 158 -10.22 -3.55 -14.41
CA LYS A 158 -9.53 -4.03 -15.60
C LYS A 158 -8.96 -2.87 -16.42
N PRO A 159 -7.75 -3.04 -17.00
CA PRO A 159 -7.13 -2.03 -17.85
C PRO A 159 -8.03 -1.65 -19.05
N ALA A 160 -8.18 -0.35 -19.30
CA ALA A 160 -8.99 0.21 -20.37
C ALA A 160 -8.23 1.31 -21.11
N GLY A 161 -8.51 1.44 -22.41
CA GLY A 161 -7.88 2.45 -23.26
C GLY A 161 -6.35 2.37 -23.30
N GLU A 162 -5.73 3.43 -23.81
CA GLU A 162 -4.26 3.50 -23.92
C GLU A 162 -3.58 3.59 -22.54
N GLY A 163 -4.20 4.29 -21.57
CA GLY A 163 -3.70 4.33 -20.20
C GLY A 163 -3.67 2.95 -19.54
N GLY A 164 -4.68 2.12 -19.79
CA GLY A 164 -4.72 0.75 -19.28
C GLY A 164 -3.67 -0.16 -19.93
N LYS A 165 -3.40 0.00 -21.22
CA LYS A 165 -2.30 -0.71 -21.89
C LYS A 165 -0.94 -0.32 -21.29
N ALA A 166 -0.71 0.98 -21.11
CA ALA A 166 0.52 1.47 -20.48
C ALA A 166 0.69 0.96 -19.03
N LEU A 167 -0.39 0.93 -18.26
CA LEU A 167 -0.39 0.39 -16.89
C LEU A 167 -0.05 -1.11 -16.90
N SER A 168 -0.66 -1.90 -17.78
CA SER A 168 -0.38 -3.34 -17.92
C SER A 168 1.07 -3.61 -18.30
N HIS A 169 1.65 -2.75 -19.14
CA HIS A 169 3.06 -2.84 -19.53
C HIS A 169 4.02 -2.47 -18.37
N ALA A 170 3.65 -1.50 -17.56
CA ALA A 170 4.48 -1.03 -16.44
C ALA A 170 4.43 -1.95 -15.21
N PHE A 171 3.32 -2.67 -15.00
CA PHE A 171 3.10 -3.48 -13.80
C PHE A 171 4.16 -4.56 -13.56
N PRO A 172 4.62 -5.35 -14.54
CA PRO A 172 5.65 -6.37 -14.31
C PRO A 172 6.91 -5.80 -13.67
N ARG A 173 7.44 -4.68 -14.19
CA ARG A 173 8.62 -4.02 -13.63
C ARG A 173 8.40 -3.55 -12.19
N PHE A 174 7.24 -2.96 -11.91
CA PHE A 174 6.86 -2.54 -10.56
C PHE A 174 6.80 -3.73 -9.59
N ALA A 175 6.20 -4.83 -10.03
CA ALA A 175 6.09 -6.03 -9.22
C ALA A 175 7.47 -6.70 -8.99
N ASP A 176 8.31 -6.79 -10.03
CA ASP A 176 9.65 -7.37 -9.94
C ASP A 176 10.55 -6.58 -8.97
N ASP A 177 10.48 -5.24 -9.01
CA ASP A 177 11.24 -4.39 -8.09
C ASP A 177 10.81 -4.63 -6.62
N LEU A 178 9.51 -4.69 -6.34
CA LEU A 178 9.02 -4.98 -4.99
C LEU A 178 9.40 -6.39 -4.53
N VAL A 179 9.24 -7.40 -5.39
CA VAL A 179 9.59 -8.79 -5.08
C VAL A 179 11.08 -8.92 -4.76
N TRP A 180 11.95 -8.30 -5.56
CA TRP A 180 13.40 -8.32 -5.32
C TRP A 180 13.75 -7.81 -3.92
N TRP A 181 13.17 -6.68 -3.51
CA TRP A 181 13.38 -6.11 -2.18
C TRP A 181 12.76 -6.95 -1.06
N MET A 182 11.59 -7.56 -1.27
CA MET A 182 10.98 -8.48 -0.29
C MET A 182 11.88 -9.69 -0.02
N GLU A 183 12.42 -10.30 -1.07
CA GLU A 183 13.33 -11.43 -0.96
C GLU A 183 14.65 -11.04 -0.26
N ALA A 184 15.24 -9.90 -0.63
CA ALA A 184 16.45 -9.38 0.00
C ALA A 184 16.25 -9.09 1.50
N ALA A 185 15.15 -8.41 1.85
CA ALA A 185 14.84 -8.07 3.24
C ALA A 185 14.53 -9.33 4.08
N ARG A 186 13.76 -10.29 3.54
CA ARG A 186 13.47 -11.57 4.18
C ARG A 186 14.76 -12.35 4.42
N ALA A 187 15.56 -12.54 3.40
CA ALA A 187 16.84 -13.26 3.51
C ALA A 187 17.79 -12.63 4.53
N GLN A 188 17.76 -11.29 4.68
CA GLN A 188 18.58 -10.61 5.68
C GLN A 188 18.01 -10.77 7.10
N ARG A 189 16.68 -10.69 7.29
CA ARG A 189 16.03 -10.93 8.60
C ARG A 189 16.26 -12.37 9.10
N GLU A 190 16.34 -13.35 8.20
CA GLU A 190 16.67 -14.76 8.57
C GLU A 190 18.11 -14.90 9.06
N LYS A 191 19.03 -14.10 8.57
CA LYS A 191 20.47 -14.16 8.92
C LYS A 191 20.81 -13.37 10.17
N LYS A 192 20.13 -12.25 10.39
CA LYS A 192 20.47 -11.30 11.44
C LYS A 192 19.22 -10.54 11.89
N GLN A 193 19.06 -10.39 13.20
CA GLN A 193 18.04 -9.52 13.76
C GLN A 193 18.22 -8.08 13.25
N PRO A 194 17.14 -7.42 12.82
CA PRO A 194 17.18 -6.00 12.46
C PRO A 194 17.76 -5.13 13.59
N PRO A 195 18.35 -3.97 13.25
CA PRO A 195 19.00 -3.09 14.25
C PRO A 195 18.06 -2.50 15.31
N TYR A 196 16.77 -2.37 15.02
CA TYR A 196 15.70 -1.91 15.91
C TYR A 196 14.36 -2.50 15.49
#